data_2f0f6d1be17e05825fda8a951597131f
#
_entry.id   2f0f6d1be17e05825fda8a951597131f
#
_cell.length_a   1.000
_cell.length_b   1.000
_cell.length_c   1.000
_cell.angle_alpha   90.00
_cell.angle_beta   90.00
_cell.angle_gamma   90.00
#
_symmetry.space_group_name_H-M   'P 1'
#
loop_
_entity.id
_entity.type
_entity.pdbx_description
1 polymer ?
#
loop_
_entity_poly.entity_id
_entity_poly.type
_entity_poly.pdbx_seq_one_letter_code
_entity_poly.pdbx_strand_id
1 'polypeptide(L)'
;LSACQLYLLDNPLLREPLRPEHLKRSIVGHWGTCPGQNFIYTHLNRAIVKYDLDMIYISGPGHGGNAIVAQDYLDGSYSEIYPNISQDTEGMKKLFKQFSFPGGIPSTASPETPGSINDGGELGYSLAHAFGAVMDNPDLIAACVVGDGEAETGPLATSWHSNKFLNPITDGAVLPILHLNGFKISNPSVFSRLTREETEMFFKGCGWEPRFVEGDDPKQMHQKMAAAMDWAVREIQRIQEYARSSGSVERPRWPMIVFRSPKGWTGPAQVDGKPSEGSWRAHQIPIPVWDGKPGR
;
A
#
# COMPACT_ATOMS: atom_id res chain seq x y z
N LEU A 1 1.60 -13.68 5.73
CA LEU A 1 0.92 -13.24 6.95
C LEU A 1 -0.37 -12.48 6.63
N SER A 2 -0.32 -11.54 5.73
CA SER A 2 -1.48 -10.76 5.28
C SER A 2 -2.67 -11.64 4.84
N ALA A 3 -2.42 -12.67 4.04
CA ALA A 3 -3.44 -13.64 3.67
C ALA A 3 -3.84 -14.55 4.85
N CYS A 4 -2.90 -14.97 5.66
CA CYS A 4 -3.14 -15.86 6.80
C CYS A 4 -4.02 -15.25 7.88
N GLN A 5 -4.01 -13.93 8.07
CA GLN A 5 -4.95 -13.25 8.97
C GLN A 5 -6.41 -13.56 8.60
N LEU A 6 -6.67 -13.82 7.33
CA LEU A 6 -8.01 -14.04 6.81
C LEU A 6 -8.45 -15.48 6.90
N TYR A 7 -7.50 -16.42 6.88
CA TYR A 7 -7.80 -17.84 6.70
C TYR A 7 -7.55 -18.69 7.94
N LEU A 8 -6.45 -18.47 8.68
CA LEU A 8 -5.96 -19.44 9.63
C LEU A 8 -6.43 -19.15 11.08
N LEU A 9 -6.92 -20.17 11.77
CA LEU A 9 -7.31 -20.11 13.18
C LEU A 9 -6.27 -20.77 14.08
N ASP A 10 -5.97 -22.05 13.85
CA ASP A 10 -5.18 -22.88 14.78
C ASP A 10 -3.84 -23.35 14.21
N ASN A 11 -3.56 -23.05 12.93
CA ASN A 11 -2.30 -23.37 12.28
C ASN A 11 -1.66 -22.11 11.65
N PRO A 12 -1.48 -21.02 12.41
CA PRO A 12 -1.06 -19.73 11.86
C PRO A 12 0.37 -19.74 11.29
N LEU A 13 1.22 -20.63 11.77
CA LEU A 13 2.60 -20.77 11.31
C LEU A 13 2.80 -21.88 10.27
N LEU A 14 1.70 -22.47 9.76
CA LEU A 14 1.73 -23.56 8.77
C LEU A 14 2.65 -24.72 9.17
N ARG A 15 2.63 -25.11 10.45
CA ARG A 15 3.46 -26.21 10.99
C ARG A 15 3.00 -27.56 10.53
N GLU A 16 1.78 -27.67 10.08
CA GLU A 16 1.17 -28.86 9.47
C GLU A 16 0.45 -28.47 8.16
N PRO A 17 0.18 -29.42 7.25
CA PRO A 17 -0.59 -29.13 6.04
C PRO A 17 -1.94 -28.51 6.35
N LEU A 18 -2.38 -27.57 5.49
CA LEU A 18 -3.69 -26.92 5.64
C LEU A 18 -4.82 -27.94 5.53
N ARG A 19 -5.81 -27.81 6.43
CA ARG A 19 -7.05 -28.58 6.45
C ARG A 19 -8.24 -27.63 6.53
N PRO A 20 -9.46 -28.05 6.11
CA PRO A 20 -10.64 -27.19 6.14
C PRO A 20 -10.94 -26.57 7.49
N GLU A 21 -10.70 -27.30 8.60
CA GLU A 21 -10.93 -26.82 9.96
C GLU A 21 -10.00 -25.67 10.39
N HIS A 22 -8.89 -25.46 9.69
CA HIS A 22 -8.02 -24.30 9.93
C HIS A 22 -8.57 -22.99 9.38
N LEU A 23 -9.62 -23.06 8.55
CA LEU A 23 -10.15 -21.91 7.86
C LEU A 23 -11.30 -21.26 8.64
N LYS A 24 -11.34 -19.93 8.66
CA LYS A 24 -12.47 -19.18 9.20
C LYS A 24 -13.73 -19.45 8.37
N ARG A 25 -14.89 -19.50 9.02
CA ARG A 25 -16.19 -19.67 8.32
C ARG A 25 -16.51 -18.49 7.40
N SER A 26 -16.15 -17.29 7.83
CA SER A 26 -16.33 -16.08 7.02
C SER A 26 -14.95 -15.53 6.66
N ILE A 27 -14.67 -15.49 5.38
CA ILE A 27 -13.40 -15.02 4.82
C ILE A 27 -13.65 -13.65 4.20
N VAL A 28 -13.02 -12.62 4.75
CA VAL A 28 -13.11 -11.24 4.27
C VAL A 28 -11.70 -10.74 3.98
N GLY A 29 -11.50 -10.09 2.85
CA GLY A 29 -10.23 -9.47 2.50
C GLY A 29 -10.15 -9.10 1.03
N HIS A 30 -9.12 -8.34 0.70
CA HIS A 30 -8.95 -7.75 -0.62
C HIS A 30 -7.59 -8.14 -1.22
N TRP A 31 -7.55 -9.32 -1.83
CA TRP A 31 -6.35 -9.85 -2.45
C TRP A 31 -5.80 -8.96 -3.57
N GLY A 32 -6.69 -8.23 -4.26
CA GLY A 32 -6.31 -7.39 -5.39
C GLY A 32 -5.28 -6.31 -5.09
N THR A 33 -5.17 -5.89 -3.84
CA THR A 33 -4.25 -4.82 -3.44
C THR A 33 -3.19 -5.24 -2.41
N CYS A 34 -3.48 -6.23 -1.55
CA CYS A 34 -2.57 -6.62 -0.46
C CYS A 34 -1.17 -7.03 -0.91
N PRO A 35 -0.96 -7.86 -1.96
CA PRO A 35 0.39 -8.22 -2.40
C PRO A 35 1.21 -7.00 -2.82
N GLY A 36 0.61 -6.08 -3.56
CA GLY A 36 1.29 -4.84 -3.96
C GLY A 36 1.63 -3.94 -2.78
N GLN A 37 0.74 -3.81 -1.80
CA GLN A 37 1.03 -3.04 -0.59
C GLN A 37 2.14 -3.66 0.24
N ASN A 38 2.13 -4.97 0.46
CA ASN A 38 3.23 -5.68 1.14
C ASN A 38 4.57 -5.48 0.42
N PHE A 39 4.55 -5.56 -0.91
CA PHE A 39 5.74 -5.34 -1.73
C PHE A 39 6.29 -3.92 -1.57
N ILE A 40 5.43 -2.89 -1.64
CA ILE A 40 5.81 -1.49 -1.46
C ILE A 40 6.35 -1.27 -0.05
N TYR A 41 5.65 -1.74 0.99
CA TYR A 41 6.05 -1.60 2.39
C TYR A 41 7.46 -2.17 2.63
N THR A 42 7.73 -3.37 2.14
CA THR A 42 9.05 -4.01 2.26
C THR A 42 10.17 -3.14 1.67
N HIS A 43 9.92 -2.49 0.52
CA HIS A 43 10.90 -1.61 -0.10
C HIS A 43 11.05 -0.27 0.61
N LEU A 44 9.98 0.24 1.22
CA LEU A 44 10.04 1.43 2.08
C LEU A 44 10.87 1.14 3.33
N ASN A 45 10.62 0.02 4.03
CA ASN A 45 11.44 -0.39 5.18
C ASN A 45 12.92 -0.53 4.82
N ARG A 46 13.22 -1.12 3.65
CA ARG A 46 14.60 -1.16 3.16
C ARG A 46 15.19 0.24 2.99
N ALA A 47 14.41 1.19 2.48
CA ALA A 47 14.89 2.57 2.28
C ALA A 47 15.04 3.29 3.62
N ILE A 48 14.11 3.14 4.56
CA ILE A 48 14.19 3.69 5.92
C ILE A 48 15.50 3.27 6.58
N VAL A 49 15.77 1.96 6.64
CA VAL A 49 16.98 1.42 7.25
C VAL A 49 18.25 1.88 6.51
N LYS A 50 18.20 1.92 5.18
CA LYS A 50 19.39 2.28 4.38
C LYS A 50 19.80 3.74 4.48
N TYR A 51 18.84 4.63 4.59
CA TYR A 51 19.03 6.08 4.51
C TYR A 51 18.75 6.80 5.83
N ASP A 52 18.39 6.05 6.89
CA ASP A 52 18.02 6.57 8.21
C ASP A 52 16.92 7.63 8.11
N LEU A 53 15.76 7.23 7.58
CA LEU A 53 14.67 8.15 7.23
C LEU A 53 13.60 8.20 8.32
N ASP A 54 13.12 9.39 8.61
CA ASP A 54 11.82 9.62 9.23
C ASP A 54 10.72 9.46 8.17
N MET A 55 9.95 8.37 8.26
CA MET A 55 8.95 8.07 7.24
C MET A 55 7.68 7.49 7.85
N ILE A 56 6.52 7.95 7.34
CA ILE A 56 5.23 7.31 7.60
C ILE A 56 4.67 6.66 6.34
N TYR A 57 3.92 5.58 6.51
CA TYR A 57 3.24 4.86 5.44
C TYR A 57 1.74 5.17 5.45
N ILE A 58 1.20 5.62 4.32
CA ILE A 58 -0.23 5.90 4.16
C ILE A 58 -0.81 4.97 3.10
N SER A 59 -1.77 4.16 3.50
CA SER A 59 -2.49 3.27 2.59
C SER A 59 -3.76 3.92 2.07
N GLY A 60 -3.72 4.42 0.85
CA GLY A 60 -4.88 4.96 0.15
C GLY A 60 -5.91 3.88 -0.22
N PRO A 61 -5.51 2.74 -0.85
CA PRO A 61 -6.45 1.63 -1.03
C PRO A 61 -6.70 0.92 0.30
N GLY A 62 -7.41 1.60 1.19
CA GLY A 62 -7.58 1.24 2.60
C GLY A 62 -8.24 -0.11 2.84
N HIS A 63 -9.01 -0.63 1.86
CA HIS A 63 -9.51 -2.01 1.90
C HIS A 63 -8.41 -3.08 1.96
N GLY A 64 -7.15 -2.71 1.71
CA GLY A 64 -5.97 -3.53 1.93
C GLY A 64 -5.29 -3.33 3.28
N GLY A 65 -5.95 -2.73 4.27
CA GLY A 65 -5.37 -2.39 5.57
C GLY A 65 -4.76 -3.56 6.34
N ASN A 66 -5.23 -4.78 6.11
CA ASN A 66 -4.61 -5.98 6.68
C ASN A 66 -3.17 -6.21 6.21
N ALA A 67 -2.74 -5.60 5.11
CA ALA A 67 -1.33 -5.61 4.71
C ALA A 67 -0.47 -4.81 5.70
N ILE A 68 -0.94 -3.63 6.14
CA ILE A 68 -0.22 -2.82 7.14
C ILE A 68 -0.13 -3.59 8.45
N VAL A 69 -1.28 -4.06 8.97
CA VAL A 69 -1.31 -4.84 10.23
C VAL A 69 -0.36 -6.03 10.18
N ALA A 70 -0.27 -6.70 9.04
CA ALA A 70 0.65 -7.83 8.87
C ALA A 70 2.12 -7.40 8.93
N GLN A 71 2.47 -6.27 8.35
CA GLN A 71 3.83 -5.74 8.36
C GLN A 71 4.22 -5.22 9.75
N ASP A 72 3.34 -4.46 10.41
CA ASP A 72 3.56 -3.98 11.78
C ASP A 72 3.71 -5.13 12.77
N TYR A 73 2.97 -6.22 12.57
CA TYR A 73 3.16 -7.41 13.37
C TYR A 73 4.52 -8.08 13.11
N LEU A 74 4.98 -8.10 11.85
CA LEU A 74 6.28 -8.69 11.49
C LEU A 74 7.47 -7.88 12.03
N ASP A 75 7.40 -6.55 11.98
CA ASP A 75 8.47 -5.69 12.45
C ASP A 75 8.44 -5.46 13.97
N GLY A 76 7.34 -5.82 14.64
CA GLY A 76 7.17 -5.77 16.08
C GLY A 76 6.41 -4.58 16.61
N SER A 77 6.20 -3.53 15.81
CA SER A 77 5.53 -2.29 16.25
C SER A 77 4.09 -2.55 16.71
N TYR A 78 3.39 -3.51 16.10
CA TYR A 78 2.06 -3.89 16.53
C TYR A 78 2.05 -4.43 17.97
N SER A 79 2.98 -5.33 18.30
CA SER A 79 3.09 -5.94 19.63
C SER A 79 3.63 -4.98 20.69
N GLU A 80 4.38 -3.97 20.27
CA GLU A 80 4.87 -2.89 21.12
C GLU A 80 3.71 -2.04 21.66
N ILE A 81 2.76 -1.71 20.81
CA ILE A 81 1.56 -0.93 21.19
C ILE A 81 0.48 -1.82 21.84
N TYR A 82 0.34 -3.06 21.37
CA TYR A 82 -0.64 -4.04 21.86
C TYR A 82 0.07 -5.29 22.43
N PRO A 83 0.65 -5.21 23.64
CA PRO A 83 1.50 -6.29 24.19
C PRO A 83 0.77 -7.62 24.45
N ASN A 84 -0.56 -7.61 24.49
CA ASN A 84 -1.36 -8.82 24.54
C ASN A 84 -1.38 -9.61 23.22
N ILE A 85 -0.89 -9.02 22.13
CA ILE A 85 -0.68 -9.63 20.82
C ILE A 85 0.81 -9.86 20.64
N SER A 86 1.35 -10.87 21.35
CA SER A 86 2.76 -11.19 21.30
C SER A 86 3.23 -11.75 19.96
N GLN A 87 4.52 -11.59 19.64
CA GLN A 87 5.11 -12.15 18.42
C GLN A 87 5.42 -13.65 18.55
N ASP A 88 4.39 -14.44 18.85
CA ASP A 88 4.44 -15.88 19.00
C ASP A 88 3.15 -16.54 18.45
N THR A 89 3.05 -17.86 18.58
CA THR A 89 1.90 -18.62 18.11
C THR A 89 0.59 -18.14 18.74
N GLU A 90 0.58 -17.82 20.03
CA GLU A 90 -0.64 -17.41 20.73
C GLU A 90 -1.04 -15.98 20.39
N GLY A 91 -0.07 -15.07 20.30
CA GLY A 91 -0.31 -13.71 19.81
C GLY A 91 -0.83 -13.68 18.37
N MET A 92 -0.26 -14.51 17.50
CA MET A 92 -0.72 -14.62 16.11
C MET A 92 -2.13 -15.21 16.00
N LYS A 93 -2.49 -16.19 16.83
CA LYS A 93 -3.88 -16.69 16.92
C LYS A 93 -4.85 -15.59 17.34
N LYS A 94 -4.47 -14.79 18.34
CA LYS A 94 -5.28 -13.63 18.77
C LYS A 94 -5.42 -12.61 17.65
N LEU A 95 -4.34 -12.27 16.96
CA LEU A 95 -4.35 -11.36 15.83
C LEU A 95 -5.34 -11.83 14.74
N PHE A 96 -5.32 -13.11 14.37
CA PHE A 96 -6.24 -13.64 13.37
C PHE A 96 -7.70 -13.62 13.81
N LYS A 97 -7.96 -13.79 15.12
CA LYS A 97 -9.32 -13.74 15.67
C LYS A 97 -9.90 -12.33 15.72
N GLN A 98 -9.07 -11.32 15.77
CA GLN A 98 -9.50 -9.92 15.87
C GLN A 98 -10.00 -9.33 14.54
N PHE A 99 -9.60 -9.87 13.41
CA PHE A 99 -9.90 -9.28 12.11
C PHE A 99 -11.40 -9.20 11.85
N SER A 100 -11.88 -7.99 11.49
CA SER A 100 -13.30 -7.68 11.26
C SER A 100 -14.23 -8.03 12.43
N PHE A 101 -13.74 -7.98 13.66
CA PHE A 101 -14.51 -8.21 14.87
C PHE A 101 -14.75 -6.89 15.61
N PRO A 102 -15.88 -6.69 16.29
CA PRO A 102 -16.10 -5.50 17.11
C PRO A 102 -14.99 -5.31 18.15
N GLY A 103 -14.37 -4.14 18.16
CA GLY A 103 -13.22 -3.83 19.02
C GLY A 103 -11.89 -4.49 18.65
N GLY A 104 -11.84 -5.16 17.50
CA GLY A 104 -10.64 -5.76 16.96
C GLY A 104 -10.05 -4.96 15.79
N ILE A 105 -9.41 -5.66 14.87
CA ILE A 105 -8.78 -5.06 13.69
C ILE A 105 -9.86 -4.74 12.65
N PRO A 106 -10.01 -3.48 12.21
CA PRO A 106 -10.91 -3.11 11.12
C PRO A 106 -10.58 -3.82 9.81
N SER A 107 -11.55 -3.98 8.95
CA SER A 107 -11.36 -4.55 7.60
C SER A 107 -10.68 -3.58 6.62
N THR A 108 -10.56 -2.30 7.01
CA THR A 108 -9.89 -1.24 6.25
C THR A 108 -8.73 -0.67 7.06
N ALA A 109 -7.82 0.05 6.40
CA ALA A 109 -6.80 0.81 7.11
C ALA A 109 -7.46 1.77 8.12
N SER A 110 -6.89 1.88 9.30
CA SER A 110 -7.43 2.72 10.36
C SER A 110 -6.33 3.24 11.28
N PRO A 111 -6.59 4.35 11.98
CA PRO A 111 -5.63 4.93 12.93
C PRO A 111 -5.33 4.04 14.15
N GLU A 112 -6.14 3.02 14.44
CA GLU A 112 -5.85 2.03 15.46
C GLU A 112 -4.68 1.11 15.11
N THR A 113 -4.33 1.01 13.83
CA THR A 113 -3.10 0.32 13.40
C THR A 113 -1.90 1.22 13.67
N PRO A 114 -0.87 0.75 14.41
CA PRO A 114 0.30 1.56 14.73
C PRO A 114 0.90 2.25 13.50
N GLY A 115 1.23 3.53 13.63
CA GLY A 115 1.80 4.32 12.53
C GLY A 115 0.82 4.75 11.42
N SER A 116 -0.41 4.24 11.41
CA SER A 116 -1.42 4.66 10.44
C SER A 116 -2.12 5.95 10.88
N ILE A 117 -2.23 6.91 9.97
CA ILE A 117 -2.96 8.18 10.19
C ILE A 117 -4.18 8.30 9.28
N ASN A 118 -4.42 7.32 8.41
CA ASN A 118 -5.46 7.36 7.41
C ASN A 118 -6.57 6.35 7.71
N ASP A 119 -7.81 6.79 7.69
CA ASP A 119 -8.97 5.91 7.64
C ASP A 119 -9.24 5.56 6.16
N GLY A 120 -9.06 4.30 5.85
CA GLY A 120 -9.22 3.79 4.48
C GLY A 120 -10.63 3.39 4.10
N GLY A 121 -11.63 3.65 4.94
CA GLY A 121 -13.04 3.38 4.65
C GLY A 121 -13.58 4.27 3.54
N GLU A 122 -13.15 5.53 3.50
CA GLU A 122 -13.46 6.47 2.43
C GLU A 122 -12.24 6.71 1.54
N LEU A 123 -12.38 6.44 0.24
CA LEU A 123 -11.30 6.65 -0.73
C LEU A 123 -11.20 8.11 -1.18
N GLY A 124 -9.97 8.56 -1.39
CA GLY A 124 -9.69 9.86 -2.01
C GLY A 124 -9.01 10.88 -1.13
N TYR A 125 -8.78 10.60 0.14
CA TYR A 125 -8.21 11.56 1.09
C TYR A 125 -6.75 11.28 1.46
N SER A 126 -6.21 10.12 1.11
CA SER A 126 -4.88 9.66 1.51
C SER A 126 -3.78 10.65 1.14
N LEU A 127 -3.81 11.18 -0.08
CA LEU A 127 -2.79 12.11 -0.55
C LEU A 127 -2.91 13.47 0.16
N ALA A 128 -4.12 13.94 0.46
CA ALA A 128 -4.32 15.17 1.25
C ALA A 128 -3.80 15.00 2.69
N HIS A 129 -4.04 13.84 3.31
CA HIS A 129 -3.48 13.51 4.63
C HIS A 129 -1.95 13.48 4.60
N ALA A 130 -1.35 12.91 3.54
CA ALA A 130 0.10 12.91 3.36
C ALA A 130 0.68 14.32 3.31
N PHE A 131 0.05 15.23 2.56
CA PHE A 131 0.48 16.63 2.52
C PHE A 131 0.32 17.32 3.86
N GLY A 132 -0.81 17.10 4.56
CA GLY A 132 -1.01 17.68 5.89
C GLY A 132 0.04 17.21 6.90
N ALA A 133 0.46 15.94 6.85
CA ALA A 133 1.43 15.39 7.77
C ALA A 133 2.85 15.97 7.61
N VAL A 134 3.23 16.39 6.41
CA VAL A 134 4.59 16.89 6.13
C VAL A 134 4.72 18.40 6.21
N MET A 135 3.62 19.14 6.29
CA MET A 135 3.67 20.59 6.51
C MET A 135 4.32 20.91 7.87
N ASP A 136 5.25 21.87 7.88
CA ASP A 136 6.03 22.26 9.05
C ASP A 136 6.81 21.10 9.73
N ASN A 137 7.04 20.01 8.99
CA ASN A 137 7.78 18.85 9.47
C ASN A 137 8.89 18.47 8.48
N PRO A 138 10.02 19.21 8.48
CA PRO A 138 11.00 19.23 7.40
C PRO A 138 11.70 17.89 7.14
N ASP A 139 11.78 17.02 8.14
CA ASP A 139 12.51 15.76 8.03
C ASP A 139 11.62 14.58 7.67
N LEU A 140 10.30 14.74 7.77
CA LEU A 140 9.34 13.68 7.50
C LEU A 140 9.13 13.43 6.01
N ILE A 141 9.13 12.18 5.61
CA ILE A 141 8.65 11.72 4.32
C ILE A 141 7.34 10.94 4.51
N ALA A 142 6.26 11.40 3.91
CA ALA A 142 5.01 10.66 3.85
C ALA A 142 4.95 9.83 2.55
N ALA A 143 5.20 8.54 2.65
CA ALA A 143 5.01 7.60 1.54
C ALA A 143 3.52 7.24 1.42
N CYS A 144 2.87 7.73 0.37
CA CYS A 144 1.45 7.57 0.15
C CYS A 144 1.17 6.61 -1.02
N VAL A 145 0.68 5.43 -0.70
CA VAL A 145 0.17 4.51 -1.73
C VAL A 145 -1.22 4.97 -2.16
N VAL A 146 -1.38 5.22 -3.45
CA VAL A 146 -2.66 5.61 -4.04
C VAL A 146 -3.13 4.49 -4.95
N GLY A 147 -4.32 3.94 -4.71
CA GLY A 147 -4.95 2.98 -5.64
C GLY A 147 -5.40 3.67 -6.92
N ASP A 148 -5.34 2.96 -8.04
CA ASP A 148 -5.75 3.52 -9.33
C ASP A 148 -7.25 3.87 -9.40
N GLY A 149 -8.11 3.12 -8.71
CA GLY A 149 -9.52 3.47 -8.56
C GLY A 149 -9.74 4.65 -7.60
N GLU A 150 -8.90 4.79 -6.57
CA GLU A 150 -8.90 5.94 -5.68
C GLU A 150 -8.43 7.21 -6.40
N ALA A 151 -7.45 7.08 -7.29
CA ALA A 151 -6.82 8.18 -8.02
C ALA A 151 -7.80 8.98 -8.89
N GLU A 152 -8.94 8.39 -9.26
CA GLU A 152 -10.00 9.04 -10.05
C GLU A 152 -11.14 9.64 -9.22
N THR A 153 -11.09 9.52 -7.88
CA THR A 153 -12.06 10.20 -7.00
C THR A 153 -11.82 11.70 -7.00
N GLY A 154 -12.87 12.50 -6.82
CA GLY A 154 -12.78 13.97 -6.87
C GLY A 154 -11.71 14.53 -5.92
N PRO A 155 -11.73 14.21 -4.63
CA PRO A 155 -10.74 14.73 -3.69
C PRO A 155 -9.30 14.36 -4.05
N LEU A 156 -9.04 13.12 -4.47
CA LEU A 156 -7.69 12.70 -4.81
C LEU A 156 -7.21 13.31 -6.13
N ALA A 157 -8.09 13.38 -7.13
CA ALA A 157 -7.76 13.97 -8.42
C ALA A 157 -7.29 15.44 -8.28
N THR A 158 -7.87 16.19 -7.33
CA THR A 158 -7.41 17.55 -7.01
C THR A 158 -6.15 17.56 -6.17
N SER A 159 -5.94 16.57 -5.29
CA SER A 159 -4.79 16.49 -4.40
C SER A 159 -3.46 16.29 -5.12
N TRP A 160 -3.45 15.80 -6.38
CA TRP A 160 -2.24 15.72 -7.19
C TRP A 160 -1.52 17.07 -7.36
N HIS A 161 -2.23 18.17 -7.19
CA HIS A 161 -1.69 19.53 -7.30
C HIS A 161 -1.13 20.07 -5.99
N SER A 162 -1.31 19.38 -4.86
CA SER A 162 -0.95 19.89 -3.53
C SER A 162 0.55 20.01 -3.29
N ASN A 163 1.38 19.36 -4.13
CA ASN A 163 2.84 19.56 -4.12
C ASN A 163 3.25 21.03 -4.37
N LYS A 164 2.35 21.85 -4.89
CA LYS A 164 2.57 23.28 -5.14
C LYS A 164 2.53 24.14 -3.87
N PHE A 165 2.02 23.58 -2.78
CA PHE A 165 1.95 24.25 -1.47
C PHE A 165 3.12 23.88 -0.56
N LEU A 166 3.92 22.86 -0.90
CA LEU A 166 5.09 22.46 -0.12
C LEU A 166 6.24 23.45 -0.32
N ASN A 167 6.78 23.91 0.79
CA ASN A 167 8.03 24.66 0.83
C ASN A 167 9.19 23.70 1.17
N PRO A 168 10.11 23.40 0.24
CA PRO A 168 11.17 22.43 0.49
C PRO A 168 12.18 22.84 1.56
N ILE A 169 12.10 24.09 2.06
CA ILE A 169 12.92 24.59 3.17
C ILE A 169 12.35 24.15 4.51
N THR A 170 11.05 24.31 4.72
CA THR A 170 10.38 24.16 6.01
C THR A 170 9.54 22.91 6.12
N ASP A 171 9.15 22.33 4.99
CA ASP A 171 8.26 21.19 4.95
C ASP A 171 9.02 19.90 4.63
N GLY A 172 8.43 18.77 4.97
CA GLY A 172 8.88 17.46 4.56
C GLY A 172 8.57 17.17 3.09
N ALA A 173 8.48 15.91 2.75
CA ALA A 173 8.19 15.48 1.39
C ALA A 173 7.09 14.43 1.33
N VAL A 174 6.27 14.48 0.28
CA VAL A 174 5.33 13.41 -0.05
C VAL A 174 5.92 12.58 -1.19
N LEU A 175 5.96 11.27 -1.01
CA LEU A 175 6.31 10.30 -2.04
C LEU A 175 5.05 9.52 -2.45
N PRO A 176 4.33 9.95 -3.49
CA PRO A 176 3.20 9.18 -4.00
C PRO A 176 3.67 7.93 -4.74
N ILE A 177 2.99 6.83 -4.49
CA ILE A 177 3.18 5.56 -5.20
C ILE A 177 1.82 5.15 -5.76
N LEU A 178 1.60 5.40 -7.04
CA LEU A 178 0.38 4.93 -7.71
C LEU A 178 0.44 3.42 -7.90
N HIS A 179 -0.41 2.69 -7.18
CA HIS A 179 -0.58 1.25 -7.39
C HIS A 179 -1.60 1.02 -8.51
N LEU A 180 -1.08 0.91 -9.73
CA LEU A 180 -1.86 0.74 -10.95
C LEU A 180 -2.03 -0.75 -11.26
N ASN A 181 -3.07 -1.36 -10.73
CA ASN A 181 -3.40 -2.77 -10.98
C ASN A 181 -4.46 -2.95 -12.08
N GLY A 182 -5.05 -1.87 -12.56
CA GLY A 182 -5.93 -1.81 -13.72
C GLY A 182 -7.42 -1.89 -13.44
N PHE A 183 -7.83 -2.28 -12.23
CA PHE A 183 -9.25 -2.53 -11.95
C PHE A 183 -9.71 -1.95 -10.62
N LYS A 184 -10.91 -1.39 -10.62
CA LYS A 184 -11.73 -1.14 -9.42
C LYS A 184 -12.36 -2.45 -8.94
N ILE A 185 -13.52 -2.40 -8.30
CA ILE A 185 -14.23 -3.60 -7.82
C ILE A 185 -14.58 -4.54 -8.98
N SER A 186 -15.14 -3.99 -10.07
CA SER A 186 -15.60 -4.76 -11.22
C SER A 186 -15.24 -4.15 -12.58
N ASN A 187 -14.77 -2.92 -12.60
CA ASN A 187 -14.50 -2.16 -13.81
C ASN A 187 -13.03 -1.74 -13.91
N PRO A 188 -12.50 -1.57 -15.13
CA PRO A 188 -11.19 -0.94 -15.33
C PRO A 188 -11.15 0.46 -14.73
N SER A 189 -10.00 0.86 -14.21
CA SER A 189 -9.74 2.24 -13.80
C SER A 189 -9.46 3.14 -15.00
N VAL A 190 -9.60 4.46 -14.84
CA VAL A 190 -9.24 5.43 -15.89
C VAL A 190 -7.77 5.31 -16.25
N PHE A 191 -6.87 5.25 -15.25
CA PHE A 191 -5.44 5.12 -15.50
C PHE A 191 -5.04 3.84 -16.24
N SER A 192 -5.84 2.77 -16.15
CA SER A 192 -5.58 1.55 -16.94
C SER A 192 -5.89 1.70 -18.42
N ARG A 193 -6.62 2.73 -18.80
CA ARG A 193 -6.98 3.05 -20.18
C ARG A 193 -6.02 4.05 -20.83
N LEU A 194 -5.18 4.69 -20.04
CA LEU A 194 -4.16 5.61 -20.51
C LEU A 194 -2.93 4.83 -20.98
N THR A 195 -2.29 5.32 -22.02
CA THR A 195 -0.95 4.88 -22.40
C THR A 195 0.07 5.30 -21.33
N ARG A 196 1.26 4.75 -21.42
CA ARG A 196 2.35 5.16 -20.54
C ARG A 196 2.68 6.65 -20.72
N GLU A 197 2.73 7.11 -21.95
CA GLU A 197 3.03 8.50 -22.32
C GLU A 197 1.96 9.47 -21.79
N GLU A 198 0.69 9.12 -21.92
CA GLU A 198 -0.42 9.91 -21.37
C GLU A 198 -0.34 9.99 -19.84
N THR A 199 -0.07 8.87 -19.17
CA THR A 199 0.12 8.82 -17.72
C THR A 199 1.31 9.69 -17.28
N GLU A 200 2.42 9.62 -17.99
CA GLU A 200 3.61 10.43 -17.73
C GLU A 200 3.32 11.92 -17.91
N MET A 201 2.68 12.30 -19.01
CA MET A 201 2.28 13.69 -19.29
C MET A 201 1.35 14.23 -18.21
N PHE A 202 0.36 13.44 -17.78
CA PHE A 202 -0.57 13.82 -16.72
C PHE A 202 0.17 14.16 -15.42
N PHE A 203 1.04 13.28 -14.94
CA PHE A 203 1.77 13.51 -13.69
C PHE A 203 2.79 14.64 -13.81
N LYS A 204 3.46 14.75 -14.95
CA LYS A 204 4.35 15.89 -15.23
C LYS A 204 3.60 17.22 -15.22
N GLY A 205 2.37 17.25 -15.76
CA GLY A 205 1.50 18.42 -15.70
C GLY A 205 1.09 18.79 -14.28
N CYS A 206 0.93 17.81 -13.40
CA CYS A 206 0.65 18.01 -11.98
C CYS A 206 1.90 18.44 -11.17
N GLY A 207 3.11 18.41 -11.74
CA GLY A 207 4.34 18.81 -11.07
C GLY A 207 5.12 17.65 -10.45
N TRP A 208 4.90 16.43 -10.93
CA TRP A 208 5.62 15.23 -10.53
C TRP A 208 6.64 14.79 -11.58
N GLU A 209 7.67 14.05 -11.14
CA GLU A 209 8.54 13.28 -12.01
C GLU A 209 8.26 11.78 -11.79
N PRO A 210 7.45 11.16 -12.66
CA PRO A 210 7.06 9.78 -12.47
C PRO A 210 8.14 8.80 -12.93
N ARG A 211 8.47 7.81 -12.07
CA ARG A 211 9.27 6.66 -12.44
C ARG A 211 8.40 5.40 -12.45
N PHE A 212 8.45 4.67 -13.56
CA PHE A 212 7.63 3.48 -13.75
C PHE A 212 8.37 2.21 -13.28
N VAL A 213 7.65 1.40 -12.50
CA VAL A 213 8.03 0.06 -12.07
C VAL A 213 6.93 -0.87 -12.57
N GLU A 214 7.18 -1.56 -13.67
CA GLU A 214 6.15 -2.31 -14.40
C GLU A 214 6.58 -3.75 -14.66
N GLY A 215 5.65 -4.69 -14.50
CA GLY A 215 5.84 -6.12 -14.81
C GLY A 215 5.06 -7.04 -13.88
N ASP A 216 5.38 -8.31 -13.99
CA ASP A 216 4.78 -9.43 -13.27
C ASP A 216 5.80 -10.43 -12.70
N ASP A 217 7.04 -10.42 -13.16
CA ASP A 217 8.12 -11.25 -12.62
C ASP A 217 8.60 -10.69 -11.27
N PRO A 218 8.40 -11.39 -10.14
CA PRO A 218 8.71 -10.86 -8.83
C PRO A 218 10.18 -10.47 -8.66
N LYS A 219 11.11 -11.26 -9.21
CA LYS A 219 12.55 -11.00 -9.07
C LYS A 219 12.95 -9.70 -9.77
N GLN A 220 12.48 -9.49 -10.99
CA GLN A 220 12.75 -8.26 -11.73
C GLN A 220 12.07 -7.05 -11.07
N MET A 221 10.82 -7.25 -10.58
CA MET A 221 10.08 -6.19 -9.91
C MET A 221 10.76 -5.72 -8.64
N HIS A 222 11.34 -6.63 -7.84
CA HIS A 222 12.13 -6.25 -6.66
C HIS A 222 13.34 -5.39 -7.04
N GLN A 223 14.05 -5.72 -8.11
CA GLN A 223 15.19 -4.92 -8.58
C GLN A 223 14.77 -3.54 -9.07
N LYS A 224 13.71 -3.48 -9.88
CA LYS A 224 13.16 -2.22 -10.40
C LYS A 224 12.67 -1.31 -9.27
N MET A 225 11.93 -1.86 -8.30
CA MET A 225 11.40 -1.09 -7.18
C MET A 225 12.53 -0.61 -6.26
N ALA A 226 13.53 -1.43 -5.98
CA ALA A 226 14.69 -1.00 -5.21
C ALA A 226 15.40 0.19 -5.86
N ALA A 227 15.63 0.13 -7.17
CA ALA A 227 16.25 1.21 -7.91
C ALA A 227 15.38 2.49 -7.98
N ALA A 228 14.06 2.34 -8.12
CA ALA A 228 13.12 3.45 -8.15
C ALA A 228 13.03 4.14 -6.77
N MET A 229 12.99 3.35 -5.70
CA MET A 229 12.94 3.86 -4.32
C MET A 229 14.23 4.61 -3.97
N ASP A 230 15.40 4.03 -4.28
CA ASP A 230 16.69 4.68 -4.06
C ASP A 230 16.81 6.00 -4.84
N TRP A 231 16.27 6.03 -6.05
CA TRP A 231 16.22 7.27 -6.83
C TRP A 231 15.28 8.30 -6.19
N ALA A 232 14.07 7.90 -5.78
CA ALA A 232 13.10 8.82 -5.22
C ALA A 232 13.61 9.48 -3.92
N VAL A 233 14.22 8.70 -3.03
CA VAL A 233 14.83 9.21 -1.79
C VAL A 233 15.94 10.22 -2.11
N ARG A 234 16.85 9.87 -3.01
CA ARG A 234 17.95 10.81 -3.40
C ARG A 234 17.43 12.09 -4.05
N GLU A 235 16.37 12.02 -4.85
CA GLU A 235 15.78 13.23 -5.45
C GLU A 235 15.10 14.10 -4.41
N ILE A 236 14.40 13.52 -3.42
CA ILE A 236 13.84 14.27 -2.29
C ILE A 236 14.97 14.98 -1.54
N GLN A 237 16.00 14.26 -1.13
CA GLN A 237 17.16 14.83 -0.42
C GLN A 237 17.82 15.95 -1.23
N ARG A 238 18.08 15.72 -2.51
CA ARG A 238 18.67 16.72 -3.41
C ARG A 238 17.83 18.01 -3.48
N ILE A 239 16.51 17.88 -3.58
CA ILE A 239 15.58 19.03 -3.63
C ILE A 239 15.65 19.82 -2.32
N GLN A 240 15.57 19.12 -1.18
CA GLN A 240 15.59 19.76 0.14
C GLN A 240 16.95 20.39 0.46
N GLU A 241 18.04 19.69 0.19
CA GLU A 241 19.41 20.21 0.39
C GLU A 241 19.66 21.47 -0.46
N TYR A 242 19.27 21.45 -1.73
CA TYR A 242 19.39 22.63 -2.60
C TYR A 242 18.57 23.82 -2.06
N ALA A 243 17.30 23.59 -1.73
CA ALA A 243 16.43 24.65 -1.23
C ALA A 243 16.95 25.25 0.09
N ARG A 244 17.34 24.39 1.04
CA ARG A 244 17.82 24.81 2.37
C ARG A 244 19.17 25.52 2.31
N SER A 245 20.06 25.09 1.45
CA SER A 245 21.39 25.70 1.31
C SER A 245 21.39 27.00 0.50
N SER A 246 20.52 27.11 -0.52
CA SER A 246 20.45 28.30 -1.38
C SER A 246 19.40 29.34 -0.92
N GLY A 247 18.46 28.94 -0.05
CA GLY A 247 17.29 29.74 0.27
C GLY A 247 16.25 29.80 -0.88
N SER A 248 16.41 28.96 -1.90
CA SER A 248 15.51 28.95 -3.07
C SER A 248 14.13 28.39 -2.73
N VAL A 249 13.11 29.12 -3.09
CA VAL A 249 11.70 28.72 -2.99
C VAL A 249 11.11 28.34 -4.36
N GLU A 250 11.98 28.06 -5.35
CA GLU A 250 11.52 27.56 -6.63
C GLU A 250 10.78 26.24 -6.45
N ARG A 251 9.65 26.09 -7.14
CA ARG A 251 8.88 24.84 -7.10
C ARG A 251 9.64 23.72 -7.78
N PRO A 252 10.07 22.70 -7.05
CA PRO A 252 10.69 21.55 -7.67
C PRO A 252 9.64 20.66 -8.35
N ARG A 253 10.11 19.79 -9.21
CA ARG A 253 9.34 18.63 -9.65
C ARG A 253 9.67 17.48 -8.71
N TRP A 254 8.71 17.10 -7.87
CA TRP A 254 8.90 16.04 -6.88
C TRP A 254 8.85 14.65 -7.50
N PRO A 255 9.63 13.68 -7.01
CA PRO A 255 9.58 12.31 -7.49
C PRO A 255 8.26 11.63 -7.11
N MET A 256 7.80 10.72 -7.96
CA MET A 256 6.76 9.75 -7.66
C MET A 256 7.03 8.42 -8.35
N ILE A 257 6.38 7.35 -7.89
CA ILE A 257 6.50 6.02 -8.49
C ILE A 257 5.13 5.60 -9.06
N VAL A 258 5.13 5.10 -10.29
CA VAL A 258 3.99 4.40 -10.87
C VAL A 258 4.31 2.90 -10.85
N PHE A 259 3.71 2.20 -9.89
CA PHE A 259 3.87 0.76 -9.72
C PHE A 259 2.73 0.04 -10.45
N ARG A 260 3.04 -0.58 -11.57
CA ARG A 260 2.08 -1.30 -12.41
C ARG A 260 2.31 -2.80 -12.33
N SER A 261 1.33 -3.52 -11.76
CA SER A 261 1.34 -4.98 -11.63
C SER A 261 -0.06 -5.54 -11.93
N PRO A 262 -0.20 -6.82 -12.25
CA PRO A 262 -1.52 -7.43 -12.37
C PRO A 262 -2.31 -7.32 -11.07
N LYS A 263 -3.61 -7.10 -11.15
CA LYS A 263 -4.47 -7.15 -9.95
C LYS A 263 -4.43 -8.54 -9.35
N GLY A 264 -4.22 -8.63 -8.03
CA GLY A 264 -4.05 -9.92 -7.35
C GLY A 264 -2.73 -10.61 -7.69
N TRP A 265 -1.72 -9.84 -8.06
CA TRP A 265 -0.37 -10.31 -8.38
C TRP A 265 0.14 -11.33 -7.36
N THR A 266 0.82 -12.37 -7.84
CA THR A 266 1.28 -13.53 -7.06
C THR A 266 0.17 -14.47 -6.54
N GLY A 267 -1.08 -14.21 -6.91
CA GLY A 267 -2.20 -15.08 -6.62
C GLY A 267 -2.42 -16.15 -7.69
N PRO A 268 -3.51 -16.91 -7.59
CA PRO A 268 -3.83 -17.90 -8.59
C PRO A 268 -4.18 -17.25 -9.93
N ALA A 269 -3.57 -17.73 -11.02
CA ALA A 269 -3.86 -17.24 -12.37
C ALA A 269 -5.33 -17.46 -12.77
N GLN A 270 -5.90 -18.59 -12.33
CA GLN A 270 -7.28 -18.97 -12.61
C GLN A 270 -7.92 -19.62 -11.38
N VAL A 271 -9.23 -19.42 -11.22
CA VAL A 271 -10.07 -20.09 -10.24
C VAL A 271 -11.33 -20.57 -10.95
N ASP A 272 -11.68 -21.84 -10.81
CA ASP A 272 -12.84 -22.49 -11.48
C ASP A 272 -12.87 -22.23 -13.00
N GLY A 273 -11.70 -22.33 -13.65
CA GLY A 273 -11.54 -22.15 -15.10
C GLY A 273 -11.69 -20.69 -15.57
N LYS A 274 -11.80 -19.71 -14.66
CA LYS A 274 -11.92 -18.29 -14.98
C LYS A 274 -10.64 -17.54 -14.59
N PRO A 275 -10.19 -16.57 -15.39
CA PRO A 275 -9.06 -15.72 -15.01
C PRO A 275 -9.29 -15.02 -13.66
N SER A 276 -8.31 -15.08 -12.77
CA SER A 276 -8.30 -14.41 -11.47
C SER A 276 -7.24 -13.30 -11.47
N GLU A 277 -5.95 -13.64 -11.40
CA GLU A 277 -4.88 -12.66 -11.50
C GLU A 277 -5.03 -11.81 -12.78
N GLY A 278 -4.77 -10.51 -12.66
CA GLY A 278 -4.93 -9.58 -13.77
C GLY A 278 -6.37 -9.29 -14.16
N SER A 279 -7.34 -9.68 -13.33
CA SER A 279 -8.74 -9.39 -13.57
C SER A 279 -9.44 -8.80 -12.35
N TRP A 280 -10.62 -8.24 -12.54
CA TRP A 280 -11.46 -7.73 -11.45
C TRP A 280 -11.83 -8.82 -10.42
N ARG A 281 -11.80 -10.11 -10.79
CA ARG A 281 -12.11 -11.24 -9.91
C ARG A 281 -11.14 -11.41 -8.74
N ALA A 282 -9.93 -10.88 -8.88
CA ALA A 282 -8.96 -10.83 -7.81
C ALA A 282 -9.20 -9.68 -6.80
N HIS A 283 -10.27 -8.90 -6.92
CA HIS A 283 -10.52 -7.78 -6.02
C HIS A 283 -10.64 -8.24 -4.57
N GLN A 284 -11.46 -9.25 -4.33
CA GLN A 284 -11.57 -9.92 -3.03
C GLN A 284 -10.71 -11.19 -3.03
N ILE A 285 -10.83 -12.01 -1.99
CA ILE A 285 -10.16 -13.30 -1.91
C ILE A 285 -10.70 -14.19 -3.03
N PRO A 286 -9.84 -14.67 -3.95
CA PRO A 286 -10.30 -15.34 -5.15
C PRO A 286 -10.73 -16.79 -4.92
N ILE A 287 -10.41 -17.37 -3.75
CA ILE A 287 -10.75 -18.75 -3.40
C ILE A 287 -11.70 -18.74 -2.20
N PRO A 288 -13.01 -18.63 -2.41
CA PRO A 288 -13.96 -18.76 -1.33
C PRO A 288 -14.04 -20.25 -0.92
N VAL A 289 -13.69 -20.53 0.34
CA VAL A 289 -13.88 -21.85 0.94
C VAL A 289 -15.05 -21.74 1.89
N TRP A 290 -16.13 -22.44 1.59
CA TRP A 290 -17.31 -22.50 2.46
C TRP A 290 -17.78 -23.95 2.56
N ASP A 291 -17.82 -24.50 3.79
CA ASP A 291 -18.28 -25.88 4.13
C ASP A 291 -17.74 -26.97 3.18
N GLY A 292 -16.45 -26.86 2.79
CA GLY A 292 -15.81 -27.81 1.87
C GLY A 292 -16.32 -27.77 0.44
N LYS A 293 -17.12 -26.78 0.07
CA LYS A 293 -17.54 -26.52 -1.31
C LYS A 293 -16.94 -25.23 -1.82
N PRO A 294 -16.40 -25.18 -3.05
CA PRO A 294 -16.01 -23.93 -3.68
C PRO A 294 -17.23 -23.01 -3.69
N GLY A 295 -17.04 -21.79 -3.18
CA GLY A 295 -18.11 -20.79 -3.21
C GLY A 295 -18.51 -20.43 -4.63
N ARG A 296 -19.75 -20.05 -4.83
CA ARG A 296 -20.30 -19.61 -6.10
C ARG A 296 -19.81 -18.21 -6.48
#